data_1e88a83d42662e21ef7f93cbf3697144
#
_entry.id   1e88a83d42662e21ef7f93cbf3697144
#
_cell.length_a   1.000
_cell.length_b   1.000
_cell.length_c   1.000
_cell.angle_alpha   90.00
_cell.angle_beta   90.00
_cell.angle_gamma   90.00
#
_symmetry.space_group_name_H-M   'P 1'
#
loop_
_entity.id
_entity.type
_entity.pdbx_description
1 polymer ?
#
loop_
_entity_poly.entity_id
_entity_poly.type
_entity_poly.pdbx_seq_one_letter_code
_entity_poly.pdbx_strand_id
1 'polypeptide(L)'
;MRNLIILLAVLVLGCKEEQLKPLAEGGKAPGPVSNVQVQNLPGKVTLTYTLPDDPELLYVKAEFEIRPGKKMQMISTFYNTNITLDGFGSTDEREVKLYAVSRTEVASAPVTVKVKPLTPPIEKTLASLTFEADFGGITTHFLNEDSSNITIGVLTKDERGTIIPADMFYTSQKSGMFSTRGFDDKERWFGLYVRDRWGNLSDTIGKLVTPFAEVQLDKKLFKAYKLPTDATFFGNHPMSNLWNNVIAGGSSATGTWLRTANGSGIPHWYSFDLGVTAKLSRFNFIPRGATDEQALLYSAGDPHQFEIWGSNAPSSDGSFSSWVKLMDCETVKPSGLPIGTNSNDDILKAIAGHEFKFPLDAPPVRYIRIKMLQTWGNSDYFWMAEMTIFGQLR
;
A
#
# COMPACT_ATOMS: atom_id res chain seq x y z
N MET A 1 0.93 24.19 55.66
CA MET A 1 1.59 24.75 54.47
C MET A 1 3.14 24.60 54.45
N ARG A 2 3.79 24.36 55.61
CA ARG A 2 5.29 24.25 55.67
C ARG A 2 5.81 22.89 55.22
N ASN A 3 4.99 21.81 55.23
CA ASN A 3 5.39 20.47 54.80
C ASN A 3 5.15 20.19 53.31
N LEU A 4 4.46 21.07 52.58
CA LEU A 4 4.23 20.96 51.13
C LEU A 4 5.39 21.51 50.31
N ILE A 5 6.17 22.42 50.88
CA ILE A 5 7.32 23.04 50.21
C ILE A 5 8.53 22.11 50.20
N ILE A 6 8.65 21.20 51.18
CA ILE A 6 9.74 20.22 51.24
C ILE A 6 9.57 19.10 50.23
N LEU A 7 8.31 18.74 49.86
CA LEU A 7 8.04 17.70 48.87
C LEU A 7 8.30 18.15 47.41
N LEU A 8 8.26 19.46 47.14
CA LEU A 8 8.52 20.04 45.81
C LEU A 8 10.00 20.21 45.51
N ALA A 9 10.87 20.20 46.50
CA ALA A 9 12.33 20.38 46.35
C ALA A 9 13.07 19.09 45.97
N VAL A 10 12.43 17.90 46.08
CA VAL A 10 13.05 16.60 45.78
C VAL A 10 12.88 16.18 44.32
N LEU A 11 12.03 16.87 43.54
CA LEU A 11 11.72 16.53 42.14
C LEU A 11 12.65 17.16 41.11
N VAL A 12 13.70 17.86 41.50
CA VAL A 12 14.65 18.54 40.58
C VAL A 12 16.03 17.84 40.52
N LEU A 13 16.15 16.64 41.07
CA LEU A 13 17.32 15.80 40.83
C LEU A 13 17.08 15.01 39.51
N GLY A 14 17.01 15.73 38.40
CA GLY A 14 17.07 15.14 37.07
C GLY A 14 18.35 14.33 36.92
N CYS A 15 18.22 13.07 36.52
CA CYS A 15 19.33 12.25 36.09
C CYS A 15 20.17 13.04 35.09
N LYS A 16 21.40 13.35 35.43
CA LYS A 16 22.42 13.71 34.42
C LYS A 16 22.61 12.44 33.59
N GLU A 17 22.20 12.45 32.37
CA GLU A 17 22.56 11.45 31.39
C GLU A 17 24.07 11.46 31.28
N GLU A 18 24.76 10.47 31.85
CA GLU A 18 26.18 10.29 31.64
C GLU A 18 26.38 9.95 30.18
N GLN A 19 26.95 10.86 29.41
CA GLN A 19 27.43 10.54 28.07
C GLN A 19 28.42 9.37 28.19
N LEU A 20 28.14 8.27 27.53
CA LEU A 20 29.04 7.14 27.43
C LEU A 20 30.38 7.66 26.87
N LYS A 21 31.39 7.72 27.72
CA LYS A 21 32.76 8.06 27.31
C LYS A 21 33.40 6.82 26.67
N PRO A 22 34.34 7.00 25.73
CA PRO A 22 35.14 5.91 25.23
C PRO A 22 35.75 5.07 26.35
N LEU A 23 35.80 3.76 26.21
CA LEU A 23 36.32 2.84 27.21
C LEU A 23 37.83 3.04 27.55
N ALA A 24 38.53 3.78 26.69
CA ALA A 24 39.92 4.19 26.93
C ALA A 24 40.09 5.63 26.49
N GLU A 25 40.68 6.45 27.40
CA GLU A 25 41.06 7.83 27.10
C GLU A 25 42.53 7.89 26.66
N GLY A 26 42.79 8.65 25.63
CA GLY A 26 44.13 8.85 25.08
C GLY A 26 44.56 7.76 24.11
N GLY A 27 44.97 8.16 22.95
CA GLY A 27 45.44 7.26 21.90
C GLY A 27 46.00 8.10 20.73
N LYS A 28 46.70 7.43 19.82
CA LYS A 28 47.21 8.05 18.60
C LYS A 28 46.15 7.87 17.50
N ALA A 29 45.99 8.92 16.69
CA ALA A 29 45.15 8.82 15.47
C ALA A 29 45.76 7.77 14.53
N PRO A 30 44.96 6.90 13.90
CA PRO A 30 45.42 6.05 12.82
C PRO A 30 45.90 6.86 11.62
N GLY A 31 46.65 6.22 10.72
CA GLY A 31 46.92 6.79 9.40
C GLY A 31 45.58 7.00 8.63
N PRO A 32 45.52 7.94 7.69
CA PRO A 32 44.34 8.12 6.86
C PRO A 32 44.15 6.92 5.90
N VAL A 33 42.92 6.74 5.41
CA VAL A 33 42.66 5.82 4.30
C VAL A 33 43.37 6.27 3.04
N SER A 34 43.65 5.35 2.12
CA SER A 34 44.34 5.63 0.86
C SER A 34 43.65 5.00 -0.35
N ASN A 35 44.06 5.32 -1.56
CA ASN A 35 43.57 4.73 -2.81
C ASN A 35 42.05 4.76 -2.96
N VAL A 36 41.41 5.87 -2.58
CA VAL A 36 39.95 5.98 -2.63
C VAL A 36 39.44 5.97 -4.07
N GLN A 37 38.58 5.02 -4.38
CA GLN A 37 37.88 4.91 -5.66
C GLN A 37 36.42 5.26 -5.45
N VAL A 38 35.81 5.99 -6.41
CA VAL A 38 34.43 6.48 -6.34
C VAL A 38 33.58 5.75 -7.39
N GLN A 39 32.52 5.10 -6.95
CA GLN A 39 31.48 4.55 -7.83
C GLN A 39 30.16 5.29 -7.58
N ASN A 40 29.77 6.13 -8.55
CA ASN A 40 28.50 6.85 -8.49
C ASN A 40 27.34 5.94 -8.92
N LEU A 41 26.25 5.96 -8.13
CA LEU A 41 25.04 5.15 -8.32
C LEU A 41 23.79 6.04 -8.16
N PRO A 42 22.59 5.58 -8.55
CA PRO A 42 21.36 6.36 -8.38
C PRO A 42 21.09 6.74 -6.91
N GLY A 43 21.17 8.05 -6.61
CA GLY A 43 20.96 8.61 -5.26
C GLY A 43 21.95 8.13 -4.19
N LYS A 44 23.05 7.46 -4.56
CA LYS A 44 24.05 6.92 -3.63
C LYS A 44 25.43 6.84 -4.28
N VAL A 45 26.45 6.66 -3.46
CA VAL A 45 27.84 6.50 -3.88
C VAL A 45 28.51 5.41 -3.07
N THR A 46 29.25 4.51 -3.71
CA THR A 46 30.12 3.57 -3.01
C THR A 46 31.57 4.05 -3.12
N LEU A 47 32.24 4.17 -2.00
CA LEU A 47 33.66 4.48 -1.90
C LEU A 47 34.41 3.20 -1.51
N THR A 48 35.41 2.82 -2.30
CA THR A 48 36.31 1.72 -1.99
C THR A 48 37.67 2.34 -1.64
N TYR A 49 38.34 1.84 -0.62
CA TYR A 49 39.59 2.41 -0.11
C TYR A 49 40.51 1.33 0.47
N THR A 50 41.79 1.67 0.65
CA THR A 50 42.75 0.88 1.38
C THR A 50 42.79 1.39 2.82
N LEU A 51 42.65 0.46 3.77
CA LEU A 51 42.76 0.74 5.22
C LEU A 51 44.23 0.99 5.60
N PRO A 52 44.51 1.87 6.61
CA PRO A 52 45.84 1.96 7.19
C PRO A 52 46.20 0.65 7.93
N ASP A 53 47.46 0.28 7.90
CA ASP A 53 47.99 -0.82 8.71
C ASP A 53 48.21 -0.34 10.15
N ASP A 54 47.11 -0.32 10.92
CA ASP A 54 47.10 0.14 12.31
C ASP A 54 46.22 -0.82 13.15
N PRO A 55 46.81 -1.49 14.17
CA PRO A 55 46.10 -2.46 15.01
C PRO A 55 45.00 -1.82 15.88
N GLU A 56 45.05 -0.49 16.09
CA GLU A 56 44.07 0.26 16.86
C GLU A 56 42.91 0.78 15.98
N LEU A 57 42.93 0.53 14.68
CA LEU A 57 41.82 0.92 13.79
C LEU A 57 40.52 0.22 14.21
N LEU A 58 39.43 1.00 14.39
CA LEU A 58 38.12 0.46 14.73
C LEU A 58 37.15 0.55 13.55
N TYR A 59 37.07 1.71 12.88
CA TYR A 59 36.18 1.90 11.74
C TYR A 59 36.65 3.03 10.82
N VAL A 60 36.03 3.12 9.66
CA VAL A 60 36.08 4.27 8.75
C VAL A 60 34.77 5.04 8.82
N LYS A 61 34.84 6.35 9.07
CA LYS A 61 33.72 7.27 9.09
C LYS A 61 33.73 8.13 7.85
N ALA A 62 32.59 8.24 7.16
CA ALA A 62 32.35 9.21 6.09
C ALA A 62 31.40 10.31 6.58
N GLU A 63 31.77 11.57 6.37
CA GLU A 63 30.94 12.75 6.61
C GLU A 63 30.63 13.43 5.27
N PHE A 64 29.36 13.72 5.01
CA PHE A 64 28.91 14.29 3.74
C PHE A 64 27.57 15.02 3.90
N GLU A 65 27.18 15.80 2.89
CA GLU A 65 25.86 16.43 2.82
C GLU A 65 25.04 15.79 1.72
N ILE A 66 23.83 15.30 2.04
CA ILE A 66 22.90 14.74 1.05
C ILE A 66 22.15 15.83 0.27
N ARG A 67 22.02 17.02 0.85
CA ARG A 67 21.53 18.26 0.27
C ARG A 67 22.03 19.44 1.11
N PRO A 68 21.97 20.70 0.64
CA PRO A 68 22.45 21.85 1.40
C PRO A 68 21.88 21.89 2.82
N GLY A 69 22.78 21.96 3.81
CA GLY A 69 22.46 22.01 5.24
C GLY A 69 22.05 20.67 5.87
N LYS A 70 21.95 19.57 5.13
CA LYS A 70 21.64 18.25 5.70
C LYS A 70 22.89 17.37 5.72
N LYS A 71 23.63 17.44 6.81
CA LYS A 71 24.82 16.61 7.05
C LYS A 71 24.42 15.21 7.49
N MET A 72 25.18 14.24 7.00
CA MET A 72 25.07 12.82 7.32
C MET A 72 26.43 12.26 7.65
N GLN A 73 26.46 11.21 8.44
CA GLN A 73 27.63 10.38 8.61
C GLN A 73 27.27 8.89 8.45
N MET A 74 28.20 8.14 7.89
CA MET A 74 28.12 6.69 7.81
C MET A 74 29.41 6.07 8.30
N ILE A 75 29.31 4.86 8.83
CA ILE A 75 30.43 4.12 9.43
C ILE A 75 30.52 2.76 8.73
N SER A 76 31.76 2.37 8.43
CA SER A 76 32.10 1.03 7.94
C SER A 76 33.18 0.43 8.85
N THR A 77 32.96 -0.78 9.32
CA THR A 77 33.93 -1.45 10.22
C THR A 77 35.26 -1.70 9.53
N PHE A 78 36.33 -1.89 10.31
CA PHE A 78 37.68 -2.17 9.78
C PHE A 78 37.79 -3.53 9.00
N TYR A 79 36.74 -4.34 9.00
CA TYR A 79 36.66 -5.55 8.16
C TYR A 79 36.30 -5.24 6.70
N ASN A 80 35.75 -4.05 6.44
CA ASN A 80 35.27 -3.67 5.10
C ASN A 80 36.20 -2.61 4.48
N THR A 81 36.52 -2.79 3.22
CA THR A 81 37.30 -1.84 2.42
C THR A 81 36.40 -0.92 1.57
N ASN A 82 35.12 -0.85 1.88
CA ASN A 82 34.17 0.02 1.19
C ASN A 82 33.11 0.60 2.14
N ILE A 83 32.50 1.70 1.71
CA ILE A 83 31.37 2.33 2.38
C ILE A 83 30.39 2.85 1.35
N THR A 84 29.12 2.57 1.51
CA THR A 84 28.05 3.11 0.66
C THR A 84 27.35 4.26 1.35
N LEU A 85 27.39 5.42 0.71
CA LEU A 85 26.74 6.66 1.15
C LEU A 85 25.43 6.79 0.39
N ASP A 86 24.30 6.82 1.12
CA ASP A 86 22.96 6.84 0.57
C ASP A 86 22.22 8.15 0.94
N GLY A 87 21.18 8.50 0.16
CA GLY A 87 20.31 9.62 0.47
C GLY A 87 20.60 10.91 -0.30
N PHE A 88 21.43 10.86 -1.35
CA PHE A 88 21.61 12.03 -2.22
C PHE A 88 20.35 12.31 -3.03
N GLY A 89 19.79 13.52 -2.86
CA GLY A 89 18.56 13.96 -3.52
C GLY A 89 18.76 14.63 -4.87
N SER A 90 20.00 14.77 -5.35
CA SER A 90 20.33 15.40 -6.64
C SER A 90 21.62 14.81 -7.24
N THR A 91 21.92 15.20 -8.48
CA THR A 91 23.15 14.83 -9.19
C THR A 91 24.29 15.84 -8.97
N ASP A 92 24.12 16.79 -8.04
CA ASP A 92 25.13 17.80 -7.75
C ASP A 92 26.41 17.16 -7.21
N GLU A 93 27.56 17.77 -7.57
CA GLU A 93 28.83 17.39 -6.98
C GLU A 93 28.87 17.73 -5.50
N ARG A 94 29.29 16.77 -4.67
CA ARG A 94 29.40 16.89 -3.21
C ARG A 94 30.80 16.49 -2.73
N GLU A 95 31.25 17.09 -1.65
CA GLU A 95 32.44 16.65 -0.95
C GLU A 95 32.10 15.64 0.13
N VAL A 96 32.91 14.58 0.19
CA VAL A 96 32.87 13.56 1.24
C VAL A 96 34.21 13.53 1.94
N LYS A 97 34.19 13.55 3.28
CA LYS A 97 35.38 13.43 4.12
C LYS A 97 35.40 12.06 4.77
N LEU A 98 36.47 11.32 4.53
CA LEU A 98 36.72 10.01 5.13
C LEU A 98 37.72 10.15 6.28
N TYR A 99 37.47 9.49 7.39
CA TYR A 99 38.31 9.41 8.56
C TYR A 99 38.52 7.96 8.96
N ALA A 100 39.73 7.54 9.20
CA ALA A 100 40.03 6.34 9.95
C ALA A 100 39.94 6.67 11.45
N VAL A 101 39.25 5.87 12.25
CA VAL A 101 39.00 6.13 13.67
C VAL A 101 39.51 4.97 14.50
N SER A 102 40.25 5.29 15.55
CA SER A 102 40.82 4.31 16.49
C SER A 102 39.80 3.78 17.50
N ARG A 103 40.18 2.73 18.24
CA ARG A 103 39.38 2.18 19.38
C ARG A 103 39.18 3.19 20.50
N THR A 104 39.98 4.26 20.56
CA THR A 104 39.87 5.37 21.52
C THR A 104 39.13 6.58 20.92
N GLU A 105 38.43 6.39 19.82
CA GLU A 105 37.62 7.42 19.11
C GLU A 105 38.46 8.60 18.58
N VAL A 106 39.76 8.42 18.38
CA VAL A 106 40.63 9.45 17.77
C VAL A 106 40.60 9.29 16.27
N ALA A 107 40.21 10.36 15.56
CA ALA A 107 40.11 10.37 14.10
C ALA A 107 41.44 10.79 13.41
N SER A 108 41.74 10.18 12.27
CA SER A 108 42.84 10.60 11.40
C SER A 108 42.60 11.99 10.77
N ALA A 109 43.59 12.51 10.07
CA ALA A 109 43.37 13.59 9.11
C ALA A 109 42.34 13.11 8.04
N PRO A 110 41.43 14.02 7.57
CA PRO A 110 40.44 13.67 6.58
C PRO A 110 41.04 13.45 5.19
N VAL A 111 40.55 12.44 4.48
CA VAL A 111 40.72 12.31 3.02
C VAL A 111 39.45 12.83 2.35
N THR A 112 39.55 13.92 1.62
CA THR A 112 38.42 14.54 0.94
C THR A 112 38.35 14.04 -0.51
N VAL A 113 37.18 13.57 -0.92
CA VAL A 113 36.88 13.15 -2.28
C VAL A 113 35.64 13.86 -2.80
N LYS A 114 35.58 14.12 -4.10
CA LYS A 114 34.40 14.64 -4.78
C LYS A 114 33.59 13.49 -5.36
N VAL A 115 32.29 13.55 -5.17
CA VAL A 115 31.34 12.54 -5.65
C VAL A 115 30.25 13.23 -6.47
N LYS A 116 29.73 12.54 -7.49
CA LYS A 116 28.63 13.03 -8.32
C LYS A 116 27.60 11.93 -8.51
N PRO A 117 26.64 11.79 -7.57
CA PRO A 117 25.63 10.74 -7.65
C PRO A 117 24.88 10.77 -8.97
N LEU A 118 24.40 9.61 -9.43
CA LEU A 118 23.52 9.53 -10.58
C LEU A 118 22.09 9.95 -10.18
N THR A 119 21.22 10.19 -11.16
CA THR A 119 19.82 10.60 -10.99
C THR A 119 19.16 9.80 -9.89
N PRO A 120 18.67 10.45 -8.83
CA PRO A 120 18.10 9.76 -7.68
C PRO A 120 16.78 9.07 -8.02
N PRO A 121 16.40 8.00 -7.29
CA PRO A 121 15.16 7.27 -7.54
C PRO A 121 13.90 8.13 -7.54
N ILE A 122 13.84 9.19 -6.72
CA ILE A 122 12.68 10.10 -6.66
C ILE A 122 12.45 10.82 -7.99
N GLU A 123 13.50 11.26 -8.68
CA GLU A 123 13.39 11.93 -9.98
C GLU A 123 13.06 10.95 -11.10
N LYS A 124 13.67 9.75 -11.10
CA LYS A 124 13.32 8.69 -12.05
C LYS A 124 11.86 8.28 -11.92
N THR A 125 11.38 8.09 -10.68
CA THR A 125 9.98 7.75 -10.43
C THR A 125 9.08 8.89 -10.86
N LEU A 126 9.38 10.16 -10.51
CA LEU A 126 8.59 11.30 -10.96
C LEU A 126 8.43 11.34 -12.49
N ALA A 127 9.52 11.11 -13.23
CA ALA A 127 9.51 11.09 -14.69
C ALA A 127 8.62 9.98 -15.27
N SER A 128 8.37 8.92 -14.51
CA SER A 128 7.49 7.80 -14.90
C SER A 128 6.04 7.99 -14.51
N LEU A 129 5.73 8.95 -13.61
CA LEU A 129 4.37 9.13 -13.12
C LEU A 129 3.44 9.58 -14.22
N THR A 130 2.35 8.85 -14.37
CA THR A 130 1.19 9.27 -15.15
C THR A 130 -0.06 9.15 -14.30
N PHE A 131 -1.06 9.97 -14.56
CA PHE A 131 -2.35 9.85 -13.89
C PHE A 131 -3.48 10.30 -14.81
N GLU A 132 -4.65 9.71 -14.59
CA GLU A 132 -5.85 9.96 -15.40
C GLU A 132 -7.10 9.99 -14.53
N ALA A 133 -8.21 10.46 -15.10
CA ALA A 133 -9.50 10.46 -14.42
C ALA A 133 -9.94 9.06 -14.05
N ASP A 134 -10.42 8.91 -12.83
CA ASP A 134 -11.03 7.70 -12.30
C ASP A 134 -12.33 8.08 -11.57
N PHE A 135 -13.07 7.08 -11.15
CA PHE A 135 -14.27 7.27 -10.35
C PHE A 135 -13.94 7.90 -8.99
N GLY A 136 -14.54 9.06 -8.73
CA GLY A 136 -14.31 9.82 -7.51
C GLY A 136 -12.91 10.40 -7.35
N GLY A 137 -12.09 10.47 -8.43
CA GLY A 137 -10.73 10.98 -8.33
C GLY A 137 -9.83 10.68 -9.52
N ILE A 138 -8.61 10.20 -9.21
CA ILE A 138 -7.59 9.84 -10.21
C ILE A 138 -7.01 8.46 -9.94
N THR A 139 -6.58 7.77 -11.00
CA THR A 139 -5.65 6.63 -10.92
C THR A 139 -4.26 7.08 -11.32
N THR A 140 -3.28 6.78 -10.49
CA THR A 140 -1.85 7.08 -10.70
C THR A 140 -1.11 5.79 -11.02
N HIS A 141 -0.26 5.81 -12.06
CA HIS A 141 0.67 4.73 -12.44
C HIS A 141 2.09 5.19 -12.17
N PHE A 142 2.94 4.26 -11.72
CA PHE A 142 4.34 4.54 -11.41
C PHE A 142 5.27 3.39 -11.77
N LEU A 143 6.53 3.75 -12.04
CA LEU A 143 7.66 2.84 -12.16
C LEU A 143 8.75 3.29 -11.18
N ASN A 144 9.15 2.41 -10.26
CA ASN A 144 10.20 2.59 -9.27
C ASN A 144 11.28 1.53 -9.52
N GLU A 145 12.05 1.71 -10.60
CA GLU A 145 13.01 0.73 -11.12
C GLU A 145 14.00 0.22 -10.07
N ASP A 146 14.39 1.13 -9.17
CA ASP A 146 15.38 0.85 -8.12
C ASP A 146 14.74 0.18 -6.88
N SER A 147 13.42 -0.08 -6.89
CA SER A 147 12.65 -0.62 -5.73
C SER A 147 12.94 0.13 -4.43
N SER A 148 13.13 1.44 -4.53
CA SER A 148 13.43 2.31 -3.40
C SER A 148 12.21 2.53 -2.52
N ASN A 149 12.43 2.69 -1.21
CA ASN A 149 11.38 3.10 -0.29
C ASN A 149 10.99 4.56 -0.55
N ILE A 150 9.86 4.77 -1.21
CA ILE A 150 9.35 6.08 -1.62
C ILE A 150 7.93 6.30 -1.13
N THR A 151 7.54 7.56 -1.07
CA THR A 151 6.16 8.01 -0.91
C THR A 151 5.79 8.82 -2.14
N ILE A 152 4.71 8.45 -2.82
CA ILE A 152 4.10 9.26 -3.88
C ILE A 152 3.00 10.09 -3.20
N GLY A 153 3.19 11.40 -3.15
CA GLY A 153 2.21 12.33 -2.59
C GLY A 153 1.28 12.83 -3.68
N VAL A 154 -0.02 12.82 -3.39
CA VAL A 154 -1.05 13.43 -4.24
C VAL A 154 -1.50 14.73 -3.62
N LEU A 155 -1.51 15.78 -4.42
CA LEU A 155 -1.93 17.13 -4.04
C LEU A 155 -3.20 17.51 -4.79
N THR A 156 -3.99 18.38 -4.20
CA THR A 156 -5.11 19.05 -4.86
C THR A 156 -5.20 20.49 -4.39
N LYS A 157 -6.20 21.24 -4.87
CA LYS A 157 -6.49 22.59 -4.41
C LYS A 157 -7.81 22.62 -3.64
N ASP A 158 -7.80 23.33 -2.51
CA ASP A 158 -9.02 23.64 -1.77
C ASP A 158 -9.87 24.72 -2.49
N GLU A 159 -11.00 25.08 -1.92
CA GLU A 159 -11.91 26.12 -2.46
C GLU A 159 -11.27 27.50 -2.59
N ARG A 160 -10.18 27.75 -1.85
CA ARG A 160 -9.41 29.03 -1.88
C ARG A 160 -8.27 28.98 -2.90
N GLY A 161 -8.07 27.85 -3.57
CA GLY A 161 -6.97 27.61 -4.49
C GLY A 161 -5.64 27.24 -3.82
N THR A 162 -5.63 27.02 -2.49
CA THR A 162 -4.44 26.58 -1.74
C THR A 162 -4.15 25.13 -2.04
N ILE A 163 -2.89 24.80 -2.32
CA ILE A 163 -2.45 23.41 -2.50
C ILE A 163 -2.45 22.69 -1.17
N ILE A 164 -3.17 21.59 -1.09
CA ILE A 164 -3.30 20.72 0.07
C ILE A 164 -2.99 19.27 -0.28
N PRO A 165 -2.52 18.45 0.68
CA PRO A 165 -2.40 17.01 0.48
C PRO A 165 -3.77 16.38 0.28
N ALA A 166 -3.87 15.49 -0.70
CA ALA A 166 -5.06 14.68 -0.99
C ALA A 166 -4.86 13.23 -0.55
N ASP A 167 -3.66 12.67 -0.80
CA ASP A 167 -3.34 11.27 -0.47
C ASP A 167 -1.83 11.06 -0.39
N MET A 168 -1.41 9.94 0.21
CA MET A 168 -0.01 9.51 0.29
C MET A 168 0.09 7.99 0.11
N PHE A 169 0.76 7.57 -0.95
CA PHE A 169 1.00 6.18 -1.25
C PHE A 169 2.45 5.77 -0.95
N TYR A 170 2.63 4.85 -0.01
CA TYR A 170 3.94 4.35 0.43
C TYR A 170 4.25 3.04 -0.29
N THR A 171 5.39 2.94 -0.92
CA THR A 171 5.76 1.74 -1.67
C THR A 171 7.25 1.53 -1.81
N SER A 172 7.65 0.25 -1.97
CA SER A 172 8.95 -0.19 -2.49
C SER A 172 8.77 -1.10 -3.72
N GLN A 173 7.55 -1.24 -4.21
CA GLN A 173 7.25 -2.04 -5.40
C GLN A 173 7.93 -1.42 -6.63
N LYS A 174 8.37 -2.27 -7.56
CA LYS A 174 9.05 -1.86 -8.78
C LYS A 174 8.13 -1.08 -9.74
N SER A 175 6.85 -1.41 -9.75
CA SER A 175 5.82 -0.72 -10.53
C SER A 175 4.45 -0.98 -9.92
N GLY A 176 3.48 -0.16 -10.26
CA GLY A 176 2.11 -0.36 -9.80
C GLY A 176 1.21 0.79 -10.16
N MET A 177 -0.02 0.71 -9.64
CA MET A 177 -1.01 1.77 -9.71
C MET A 177 -1.79 1.87 -8.40
N PHE A 178 -2.30 3.07 -8.11
CA PHE A 178 -3.21 3.31 -7.00
C PHE A 178 -4.22 4.39 -7.37
N SER A 179 -5.37 4.40 -6.69
CA SER A 179 -6.42 5.39 -6.92
C SER A 179 -6.59 6.28 -5.70
N THR A 180 -6.61 7.58 -5.92
CA THR A 180 -6.94 8.59 -4.92
C THR A 180 -8.38 9.03 -5.17
N ARG A 181 -9.25 8.91 -4.17
CA ARG A 181 -10.70 9.10 -4.27
C ARG A 181 -11.23 10.07 -3.21
N GLY A 182 -12.55 10.31 -3.22
CA GLY A 182 -13.23 11.21 -2.29
C GLY A 182 -13.55 12.58 -2.89
N PHE A 183 -13.51 12.69 -4.21
CA PHE A 183 -13.78 13.93 -4.95
C PHE A 183 -15.06 13.81 -5.77
N ASP A 184 -15.73 14.96 -5.94
CA ASP A 184 -16.86 15.10 -6.85
C ASP A 184 -16.39 15.10 -8.32
N ASP A 185 -17.36 15.09 -9.25
CA ASP A 185 -17.16 15.07 -10.70
C ASP A 185 -16.90 16.47 -11.30
N LYS A 186 -16.37 17.40 -10.49
CA LYS A 186 -15.96 18.72 -10.96
C LYS A 186 -14.49 18.75 -11.33
N GLU A 187 -14.17 19.52 -12.37
CA GLU A 187 -12.78 19.73 -12.76
C GLU A 187 -11.98 20.34 -11.61
N ARG A 188 -10.84 19.71 -11.32
CA ARG A 188 -9.90 20.16 -10.30
C ARG A 188 -8.47 19.86 -10.66
N TRP A 189 -7.55 20.62 -10.09
CA TRP A 189 -6.13 20.38 -10.24
C TRP A 189 -5.68 19.26 -9.31
N PHE A 190 -4.96 18.27 -9.88
CA PHE A 190 -4.20 17.28 -9.15
C PHE A 190 -2.72 17.45 -9.44
N GLY A 191 -1.89 17.27 -8.41
CA GLY A 191 -0.44 17.28 -8.51
C GLY A 191 0.17 16.05 -7.87
N LEU A 192 1.29 15.58 -8.39
CA LEU A 192 2.04 14.44 -7.87
C LEU A 192 3.48 14.83 -7.60
N TYR A 193 4.03 14.37 -6.49
CA TYR A 193 5.44 14.46 -6.15
C TYR A 193 5.93 13.16 -5.53
N VAL A 194 7.24 12.97 -5.48
CA VAL A 194 7.87 11.80 -4.86
C VAL A 194 8.76 12.24 -3.72
N ARG A 195 8.72 11.53 -2.60
CA ARG A 195 9.57 11.73 -1.43
C ARG A 195 10.28 10.42 -1.07
N ASP A 196 11.56 10.49 -0.73
CA ASP A 196 12.30 9.36 -0.20
C ASP A 196 12.29 9.32 1.36
N ARG A 197 12.86 8.26 1.92
CA ARG A 197 13.03 8.09 3.37
C ARG A 197 13.94 9.13 4.03
N TRP A 198 14.79 9.82 3.24
CA TRP A 198 15.70 10.85 3.73
C TRP A 198 15.06 12.24 3.76
N GLY A 199 13.81 12.32 3.28
CA GLY A 199 13.04 13.55 3.17
C GLY A 199 13.45 14.42 1.99
N ASN A 200 14.14 13.87 0.98
CA ASN A 200 14.28 14.55 -0.30
C ASN A 200 12.95 14.53 -1.04
N LEU A 201 12.64 15.61 -1.74
CA LEU A 201 11.42 15.82 -2.51
C LEU A 201 11.79 16.02 -3.97
N SER A 202 11.03 15.44 -4.87
CA SER A 202 11.06 15.77 -6.29
C SER A 202 10.32 17.08 -6.56
N ASP A 203 10.39 17.57 -7.78
CA ASP A 203 9.44 18.53 -8.30
C ASP A 203 8.01 17.94 -8.30
N THR A 204 7.02 18.81 -8.61
CA THR A 204 5.62 18.43 -8.70
C THR A 204 5.16 18.51 -10.15
N ILE A 205 4.62 17.42 -10.68
CA ILE A 205 3.87 17.44 -11.95
C ILE A 205 2.37 17.58 -11.63
N GLY A 206 1.61 18.27 -12.50
CA GLY A 206 0.18 18.46 -12.24
C GLY A 206 -0.60 18.89 -13.46
N LYS A 207 -1.91 18.56 -13.46
CA LYS A 207 -2.87 18.96 -14.47
C LYS A 207 -4.28 19.03 -13.91
N LEU A 208 -5.19 19.65 -14.67
CA LEU A 208 -6.62 19.62 -14.42
C LEU A 208 -7.19 18.27 -14.85
N VAL A 209 -8.07 17.69 -14.01
CA VAL A 209 -8.77 16.44 -14.28
C VAL A 209 -10.20 16.57 -13.77
N THR A 210 -11.17 16.07 -14.53
CA THR A 210 -12.56 15.90 -14.09
C THR A 210 -12.76 14.43 -13.71
N PRO A 211 -12.88 14.10 -12.42
CA PRO A 211 -13.19 12.75 -11.98
C PRO A 211 -14.52 12.25 -12.53
N PHE A 212 -14.69 10.95 -12.69
CA PHE A 212 -16.01 10.39 -12.94
C PHE A 212 -16.84 10.41 -11.66
N ALA A 213 -18.13 10.73 -11.75
CA ALA A 213 -19.02 10.62 -10.61
C ALA A 213 -19.04 9.19 -10.07
N GLU A 214 -18.90 9.04 -8.76
CA GLU A 214 -19.04 7.75 -8.07
C GLU A 214 -20.07 7.89 -6.94
N VAL A 215 -21.05 7.00 -6.94
CA VAL A 215 -22.00 6.84 -5.85
C VAL A 215 -22.06 5.38 -5.41
N GLN A 216 -22.33 5.15 -4.13
CA GLN A 216 -22.76 3.84 -3.69
C GLN A 216 -24.16 3.58 -4.23
N LEU A 217 -24.35 2.44 -4.92
CA LEU A 217 -25.67 2.07 -5.40
C LEU A 217 -26.62 1.77 -4.24
N ASP A 218 -27.88 2.24 -4.36
CA ASP A 218 -28.87 2.05 -3.30
C ASP A 218 -29.30 0.58 -3.22
N LYS A 219 -28.82 -0.10 -2.19
CA LYS A 219 -29.12 -1.51 -1.89
C LYS A 219 -30.61 -1.81 -1.76
N LYS A 220 -31.45 -0.80 -1.45
CA LYS A 220 -32.91 -0.98 -1.39
C LYS A 220 -33.55 -1.28 -2.74
N LEU A 221 -32.86 -0.96 -3.83
CA LEU A 221 -33.30 -1.25 -5.19
C LEU A 221 -32.93 -2.65 -5.64
N PHE A 222 -31.98 -3.30 -4.95
CA PHE A 222 -31.48 -4.63 -5.32
C PHE A 222 -32.53 -5.70 -5.11
N LYS A 223 -32.65 -6.60 -6.07
CA LYS A 223 -33.61 -7.71 -6.05
C LYS A 223 -32.96 -9.00 -6.52
N ALA A 224 -33.31 -10.08 -5.88
CA ALA A 224 -32.98 -11.40 -6.40
C ALA A 224 -33.59 -11.56 -7.81
N TYR A 225 -32.79 -12.03 -8.74
CA TYR A 225 -33.24 -12.29 -10.11
C TYR A 225 -32.84 -13.73 -10.49
N LYS A 226 -33.69 -14.69 -10.11
CA LYS A 226 -33.39 -16.09 -10.29
C LYS A 226 -33.71 -16.53 -11.72
N LEU A 227 -32.72 -17.11 -12.38
CA LEU A 227 -32.83 -17.74 -13.70
C LEU A 227 -32.79 -19.28 -13.56
N PRO A 228 -33.26 -20.05 -14.56
CA PRO A 228 -33.33 -21.51 -14.48
C PRO A 228 -32.01 -22.22 -14.18
N THR A 229 -30.90 -21.64 -14.61
CA THR A 229 -29.55 -22.19 -14.43
C THR A 229 -28.85 -21.71 -13.16
N ASP A 230 -29.44 -20.77 -12.41
CA ASP A 230 -28.85 -20.24 -11.19
C ASP A 230 -28.93 -21.23 -10.03
N ALA A 231 -27.90 -21.28 -9.21
CA ALA A 231 -27.86 -22.09 -8.00
C ALA A 231 -29.02 -21.74 -7.03
N THR A 232 -29.39 -22.70 -6.22
CA THR A 232 -30.32 -22.48 -5.10
C THR A 232 -29.59 -22.07 -3.84
N PHE A 233 -30.33 -21.58 -2.85
CA PHE A 233 -29.75 -21.15 -1.58
C PHE A 233 -30.03 -22.16 -0.47
N PHE A 234 -29.09 -22.23 0.47
CA PHE A 234 -29.19 -23.14 1.61
C PHE A 234 -30.07 -22.54 2.72
N GLY A 235 -31.16 -23.22 3.05
CA GLY A 235 -32.01 -22.87 4.20
C GLY A 235 -32.41 -21.39 4.21
N ASN A 236 -32.18 -20.73 5.34
CA ASN A 236 -32.52 -19.32 5.58
C ASN A 236 -31.37 -18.35 5.23
N HIS A 237 -30.56 -18.69 4.23
CA HIS A 237 -29.43 -17.88 3.76
C HIS A 237 -29.64 -17.37 2.33
N PRO A 238 -30.70 -16.59 2.07
CA PRO A 238 -31.08 -16.15 0.74
C PRO A 238 -30.11 -15.08 0.20
N MET A 239 -30.23 -14.79 -1.08
CA MET A 239 -29.44 -13.78 -1.77
C MET A 239 -29.58 -12.39 -1.14
N SER A 240 -30.74 -12.03 -0.61
CA SER A 240 -30.98 -10.72 0.02
C SER A 240 -30.08 -10.42 1.20
N ASN A 241 -29.47 -11.44 1.80
CA ASN A 241 -28.48 -11.22 2.86
C ASN A 241 -27.19 -10.54 2.35
N LEU A 242 -26.93 -10.61 1.04
CA LEU A 242 -25.75 -9.99 0.44
C LEU A 242 -25.77 -8.46 0.45
N TRP A 243 -26.91 -7.83 0.72
CA TRP A 243 -27.07 -6.36 0.72
C TRP A 243 -27.96 -5.82 1.86
N ASN A 244 -28.05 -6.58 2.96
CA ASN A 244 -28.89 -6.20 4.12
C ASN A 244 -28.15 -5.33 5.15
N ASN A 245 -26.87 -5.00 4.92
CA ASN A 245 -25.97 -4.25 5.82
C ASN A 245 -25.71 -4.95 7.18
N VAL A 246 -25.81 -6.28 7.22
CA VAL A 246 -25.51 -7.07 8.42
C VAL A 246 -24.27 -7.92 8.15
N ILE A 247 -23.18 -7.64 8.84
CA ILE A 247 -21.89 -8.33 8.66
C ILE A 247 -21.52 -9.22 9.87
N ALA A 248 -22.27 -9.11 10.99
CA ALA A 248 -22.06 -9.87 12.20
C ALA A 248 -23.22 -10.86 12.42
N GLY A 249 -22.92 -11.96 13.02
CA GLY A 249 -23.88 -12.99 13.40
C GLY A 249 -23.30 -14.39 13.26
N GLY A 250 -23.13 -15.08 14.36
CA GLY A 250 -22.55 -16.42 14.42
C GLY A 250 -23.28 -17.43 13.55
N SER A 251 -22.78 -18.66 13.54
CA SER A 251 -23.24 -19.77 12.68
C SER A 251 -24.75 -20.08 12.78
N SER A 252 -25.39 -19.69 13.89
CA SER A 252 -26.83 -19.85 14.12
C SER A 252 -27.67 -18.64 13.71
N ALA A 253 -27.06 -17.49 13.35
CA ALA A 253 -27.80 -16.29 13.01
C ALA A 253 -28.28 -16.36 11.55
N THR A 254 -29.57 -16.56 11.37
CA THR A 254 -30.23 -16.44 10.07
C THR A 254 -30.28 -14.99 9.62
N GLY A 255 -30.09 -14.73 8.33
CA GLY A 255 -30.20 -13.37 7.77
C GLY A 255 -28.94 -12.54 7.77
N THR A 256 -27.78 -13.12 8.07
CA THR A 256 -26.51 -12.37 8.16
C THR A 256 -25.54 -12.64 7.01
N TRP A 257 -25.75 -13.71 6.24
CA TRP A 257 -24.90 -14.08 5.12
C TRP A 257 -25.66 -14.90 4.08
N LEU A 258 -25.23 -14.79 2.84
CA LEU A 258 -25.69 -15.60 1.71
C LEU A 258 -24.96 -16.94 1.71
N ARG A 259 -25.65 -18.04 1.38
CA ARG A 259 -25.03 -19.34 1.08
C ARG A 259 -25.78 -20.07 -0.01
N THR A 260 -25.03 -20.56 -1.01
CA THR A 260 -25.57 -21.48 -2.01
C THR A 260 -25.79 -22.88 -1.41
N ALA A 261 -26.68 -23.67 -1.98
CA ALA A 261 -26.97 -25.01 -1.50
C ALA A 261 -25.78 -25.96 -1.72
N ASN A 262 -25.68 -27.00 -0.86
CA ASN A 262 -24.76 -28.12 -1.11
C ASN A 262 -25.12 -28.81 -2.41
N GLY A 263 -24.14 -29.33 -3.10
CA GLY A 263 -24.33 -30.00 -4.40
C GLY A 263 -24.55 -29.04 -5.57
N SER A 264 -24.30 -27.72 -5.38
CA SER A 264 -24.36 -26.74 -6.47
C SER A 264 -23.30 -26.99 -7.54
N GLY A 265 -22.21 -27.70 -7.18
CA GLY A 265 -21.07 -27.94 -8.07
C GLY A 265 -20.18 -26.75 -8.26
N ILE A 266 -19.08 -26.90 -8.98
CA ILE A 266 -18.19 -25.84 -9.43
C ILE A 266 -17.95 -26.04 -10.94
N PRO A 267 -18.15 -25.02 -11.81
CA PRO A 267 -18.65 -23.68 -11.48
C PRO A 267 -20.17 -23.63 -11.25
N HIS A 268 -20.61 -22.73 -10.40
CA HIS A 268 -22.01 -22.36 -10.28
C HIS A 268 -22.16 -20.84 -10.10
N TRP A 269 -23.38 -20.33 -10.28
CA TRP A 269 -23.64 -18.89 -10.30
C TRP A 269 -25.02 -18.53 -9.76
N TYR A 270 -25.20 -17.26 -9.47
CA TYR A 270 -26.48 -16.65 -9.18
C TYR A 270 -26.54 -15.24 -9.75
N SER A 271 -27.76 -14.74 -9.98
CA SER A 271 -28.01 -13.44 -10.61
C SER A 271 -28.90 -12.57 -9.76
N PHE A 272 -28.69 -11.25 -9.83
CA PHE A 272 -29.52 -10.24 -9.16
C PHE A 272 -29.63 -8.97 -10.01
N ASP A 273 -30.70 -8.20 -9.74
CA ASP A 273 -31.01 -6.93 -10.38
C ASP A 273 -30.58 -5.79 -9.45
N LEU A 274 -29.79 -4.86 -9.95
CA LEU A 274 -29.39 -3.63 -9.26
C LEU A 274 -30.54 -2.62 -9.14
N GLY A 275 -31.64 -2.82 -9.88
CA GLY A 275 -32.76 -1.89 -9.97
C GLY A 275 -32.50 -0.65 -10.80
N VAL A 276 -31.24 -0.38 -11.16
CA VAL A 276 -30.78 0.74 -11.99
C VAL A 276 -29.73 0.27 -12.97
N THR A 277 -29.58 0.97 -14.09
CA THR A 277 -28.44 0.80 -14.99
C THR A 277 -27.31 1.72 -14.50
N ALA A 278 -26.13 1.15 -14.28
CA ALA A 278 -24.96 1.89 -13.81
C ALA A 278 -23.68 1.44 -14.54
N LYS A 279 -22.77 2.39 -14.76
CA LYS A 279 -21.38 2.08 -15.08
C LYS A 279 -20.65 1.82 -13.78
N LEU A 280 -20.33 0.55 -13.53
CA LEU A 280 -19.74 0.12 -12.26
C LEU A 280 -18.29 0.58 -12.14
N SER A 281 -17.91 1.05 -10.95
CA SER A 281 -16.55 1.46 -10.63
C SER A 281 -15.80 0.40 -9.83
N ARG A 282 -16.40 -0.07 -8.78
CA ARG A 282 -15.86 -1.09 -7.88
C ARG A 282 -16.96 -1.75 -7.06
N PHE A 283 -16.61 -2.86 -6.47
CA PHE A 283 -17.39 -3.44 -5.37
C PHE A 283 -16.46 -3.89 -4.24
N ASN A 284 -17.02 -3.90 -3.04
CA ASN A 284 -16.40 -4.48 -1.86
C ASN A 284 -17.32 -5.59 -1.37
N PHE A 285 -16.78 -6.76 -1.05
CA PHE A 285 -17.53 -7.77 -0.31
C PHE A 285 -16.83 -8.15 0.98
N ILE A 286 -17.62 -8.43 2.01
CA ILE A 286 -17.18 -8.90 3.31
C ILE A 286 -17.43 -10.41 3.36
N PRO A 287 -16.39 -11.22 3.61
CA PRO A 287 -16.56 -12.66 3.76
C PRO A 287 -17.32 -12.99 5.05
N ARG A 288 -17.94 -14.16 5.08
CA ARG A 288 -18.52 -14.70 6.31
C ARG A 288 -17.44 -14.86 7.38
N GLY A 289 -17.76 -14.52 8.61
CA GLY A 289 -16.87 -14.70 9.76
C GLY A 289 -15.89 -13.55 9.99
N ALA A 290 -15.96 -12.47 9.23
CA ALA A 290 -15.04 -11.34 9.36
C ALA A 290 -15.01 -10.74 10.77
N THR A 291 -16.15 -10.71 11.47
CA THR A 291 -16.27 -10.07 12.78
C THR A 291 -16.41 -11.06 13.96
N ASP A 292 -16.87 -12.29 13.73
CA ASP A 292 -17.28 -13.20 14.81
C ASP A 292 -16.89 -14.68 14.63
N GLU A 293 -16.68 -15.16 13.40
CA GLU A 293 -16.30 -16.55 13.12
C GLU A 293 -14.98 -16.63 12.37
N GLN A 294 -13.95 -15.94 12.85
CA GLN A 294 -12.66 -15.74 12.15
C GLN A 294 -11.94 -17.04 11.74
N ALA A 295 -12.25 -18.17 12.39
CA ALA A 295 -11.74 -19.48 11.99
C ALA A 295 -12.27 -19.94 10.61
N LEU A 296 -13.36 -19.35 10.11
CA LEU A 296 -13.94 -19.66 8.80
C LEU A 296 -13.35 -18.86 7.66
N LEU A 297 -12.58 -17.81 7.96
CA LEU A 297 -11.94 -16.97 6.95
C LEU A 297 -10.94 -17.79 6.11
N TYR A 298 -10.95 -17.53 4.82
CA TYR A 298 -10.09 -18.21 3.84
C TYR A 298 -10.17 -19.75 3.93
N SER A 299 -11.40 -20.25 4.13
CA SER A 299 -11.66 -21.68 4.24
C SER A 299 -13.04 -22.06 3.68
N ALA A 300 -13.34 -23.33 3.64
CA ALA A 300 -14.64 -23.87 3.24
C ALA A 300 -15.24 -23.14 2.02
N GLY A 301 -16.43 -22.53 2.15
CA GLY A 301 -17.14 -21.83 1.08
C GLY A 301 -16.72 -20.38 0.84
N ASP A 302 -15.65 -19.86 1.46
CA ASP A 302 -15.17 -18.51 1.17
C ASP A 302 -14.73 -18.40 -0.29
N PRO A 303 -15.15 -17.33 -1.02
CA PRO A 303 -14.77 -17.12 -2.41
C PRO A 303 -13.24 -16.97 -2.56
N HIS A 304 -12.66 -17.74 -3.48
CA HIS A 304 -11.25 -17.62 -3.87
C HIS A 304 -11.15 -17.05 -5.28
N GLN A 305 -11.62 -17.77 -6.29
CA GLN A 305 -11.65 -17.31 -7.67
C GLN A 305 -13.08 -17.30 -8.20
N PHE A 306 -13.49 -16.19 -8.80
CA PHE A 306 -14.83 -16.02 -9.33
C PHE A 306 -14.86 -14.96 -10.44
N GLU A 307 -15.92 -14.95 -11.21
CA GLU A 307 -16.15 -13.98 -12.29
C GLU A 307 -17.38 -13.13 -11.99
N ILE A 308 -17.32 -11.86 -12.37
CA ILE A 308 -18.48 -10.96 -12.40
C ILE A 308 -18.90 -10.77 -13.85
N TRP A 309 -20.18 -11.02 -14.10
CA TRP A 309 -20.83 -10.83 -15.40
C TRP A 309 -21.94 -9.81 -15.28
N GLY A 310 -22.17 -9.03 -16.34
CA GLY A 310 -23.20 -8.01 -16.41
C GLY A 310 -24.11 -8.19 -17.61
N SER A 311 -25.36 -7.76 -17.47
CA SER A 311 -26.35 -7.74 -18.57
C SER A 311 -27.34 -6.58 -18.40
N ASN A 312 -27.96 -6.16 -19.50
CA ASN A 312 -29.12 -5.27 -19.47
C ASN A 312 -30.42 -5.98 -19.84
N ALA A 313 -30.32 -7.18 -20.41
CA ALA A 313 -31.46 -8.00 -20.82
C ALA A 313 -31.10 -9.50 -20.72
N PRO A 314 -31.05 -10.07 -19.50
CA PRO A 314 -30.75 -11.48 -19.31
C PRO A 314 -31.71 -12.39 -20.09
N SER A 315 -31.14 -13.38 -20.78
CA SER A 315 -31.95 -14.41 -21.48
C SER A 315 -32.72 -15.25 -20.45
N SER A 316 -33.99 -15.50 -20.71
CA SER A 316 -34.91 -16.23 -19.82
C SER A 316 -34.54 -17.71 -19.64
N ASP A 317 -33.74 -18.28 -20.54
CA ASP A 317 -33.21 -19.64 -20.44
C ASP A 317 -32.07 -19.77 -19.41
N GLY A 318 -31.55 -18.66 -18.92
CA GLY A 318 -30.44 -18.59 -17.96
C GLY A 318 -29.06 -18.80 -18.60
N SER A 319 -28.95 -18.91 -19.92
CA SER A 319 -27.67 -19.02 -20.63
C SER A 319 -26.80 -17.76 -20.45
N PHE A 320 -25.51 -17.87 -20.78
CA PHE A 320 -24.58 -16.75 -20.77
C PHE A 320 -24.61 -15.90 -22.05
N SER A 321 -25.45 -16.23 -23.04
CA SER A 321 -25.46 -15.58 -24.35
C SER A 321 -25.75 -14.06 -24.33
N SER A 322 -26.48 -13.58 -23.29
CA SER A 322 -26.82 -12.17 -23.08
C SER A 322 -26.00 -11.50 -21.98
N TRP A 323 -24.93 -12.11 -21.54
CA TRP A 323 -24.08 -11.60 -20.49
C TRP A 323 -22.68 -11.28 -21.03
N VAL A 324 -22.10 -10.20 -20.51
CA VAL A 324 -20.72 -9.79 -20.77
C VAL A 324 -19.90 -10.03 -19.51
N LYS A 325 -18.76 -10.70 -19.64
CA LYS A 325 -17.83 -10.80 -18.52
C LYS A 325 -17.23 -9.42 -18.24
N LEU A 326 -17.40 -8.93 -17.04
CA LEU A 326 -16.90 -7.63 -16.60
C LEU A 326 -15.50 -7.75 -16.01
N MET A 327 -15.25 -8.81 -15.24
CA MET A 327 -13.94 -9.05 -14.63
C MET A 327 -13.77 -10.44 -14.06
N ASP A 328 -12.52 -10.84 -13.90
CA ASP A 328 -12.06 -11.95 -13.08
C ASP A 328 -11.66 -11.43 -11.69
N CYS A 329 -11.99 -12.18 -10.64
CA CYS A 329 -11.72 -11.83 -9.26
C CYS A 329 -10.97 -12.96 -8.56
N GLU A 330 -9.93 -12.60 -7.80
CA GLU A 330 -9.20 -13.52 -6.94
C GLU A 330 -8.97 -12.86 -5.58
N THR A 331 -9.38 -13.53 -4.49
CA THR A 331 -9.10 -13.05 -3.15
C THR A 331 -7.71 -13.51 -2.72
N VAL A 332 -6.97 -12.60 -2.11
CA VAL A 332 -5.63 -12.87 -1.61
C VAL A 332 -5.65 -12.91 -0.09
N LYS A 333 -5.04 -13.96 0.47
CA LYS A 333 -4.77 -14.07 1.91
C LYS A 333 -3.45 -13.37 2.20
N PRO A 334 -3.43 -12.25 2.93
CA PRO A 334 -2.23 -11.44 3.16
C PRO A 334 -1.04 -12.21 3.71
N SER A 335 -1.27 -13.11 4.66
CA SER A 335 -0.19 -13.88 5.30
C SER A 335 0.38 -14.99 4.42
N GLY A 336 -0.39 -15.51 3.45
CA GLY A 336 -0.06 -16.74 2.71
C GLY A 336 -0.03 -18.01 3.58
N LEU A 337 -0.45 -17.95 4.84
CA LEU A 337 -0.48 -19.12 5.74
C LEU A 337 -1.50 -20.17 5.27
N PRO A 338 -1.32 -21.45 5.61
CA PRO A 338 -2.26 -22.51 5.26
C PRO A 338 -3.68 -22.24 5.71
N ILE A 339 -4.66 -22.90 5.05
CA ILE A 339 -6.07 -22.89 5.44
C ILE A 339 -6.21 -23.30 6.91
N GLY A 340 -7.04 -22.58 7.66
CA GLY A 340 -7.28 -22.82 9.09
C GLY A 340 -6.35 -22.06 10.04
N THR A 341 -5.35 -21.34 9.50
CA THR A 341 -4.46 -20.48 10.31
C THR A 341 -4.53 -19.06 9.79
N ASN A 342 -5.09 -18.13 10.55
CA ASN A 342 -5.24 -16.74 10.17
C ASN A 342 -4.37 -15.82 11.04
N SER A 343 -3.65 -14.90 10.40
CA SER A 343 -2.92 -13.82 11.06
C SER A 343 -3.84 -12.64 11.36
N ASN A 344 -3.36 -11.67 12.15
CA ASN A 344 -4.09 -10.41 12.34
C ASN A 344 -4.32 -9.66 11.02
N ASP A 345 -3.35 -9.70 10.10
CA ASP A 345 -3.50 -9.03 8.81
C ASP A 345 -4.58 -9.68 7.94
N ASP A 346 -4.73 -11.02 8.01
CA ASP A 346 -5.82 -11.75 7.35
C ASP A 346 -7.19 -11.31 7.89
N ILE A 347 -7.30 -11.20 9.21
CA ILE A 347 -8.52 -10.78 9.90
C ILE A 347 -8.85 -9.32 9.56
N LEU A 348 -7.88 -8.42 9.66
CA LEU A 348 -8.06 -7.01 9.32
C LEU A 348 -8.47 -6.82 7.86
N LYS A 349 -7.88 -7.60 6.94
CA LYS A 349 -8.26 -7.60 5.53
C LYS A 349 -9.71 -8.07 5.34
N ALA A 350 -10.12 -9.13 6.02
CA ALA A 350 -11.50 -9.63 5.94
C ALA A 350 -12.51 -8.62 6.50
N ILE A 351 -12.21 -7.95 7.62
CA ILE A 351 -13.06 -6.89 8.20
C ILE A 351 -13.18 -5.69 7.26
N ALA A 352 -12.08 -5.28 6.62
CA ALA A 352 -12.09 -4.20 5.62
C ALA A 352 -12.84 -4.60 4.34
N GLY A 353 -12.98 -5.89 4.10
CA GLY A 353 -13.54 -6.47 2.88
C GLY A 353 -12.53 -6.58 1.74
N HIS A 354 -12.94 -7.34 0.74
CA HIS A 354 -12.20 -7.51 -0.52
C HIS A 354 -12.74 -6.56 -1.56
N GLU A 355 -11.97 -5.52 -1.89
CA GLU A 355 -12.33 -4.56 -2.93
C GLU A 355 -11.80 -4.98 -4.29
N PHE A 356 -12.66 -4.90 -5.31
CA PHE A 356 -12.35 -5.15 -6.71
C PHE A 356 -12.80 -3.97 -7.56
N LYS A 357 -11.94 -3.54 -8.47
CA LYS A 357 -12.18 -2.40 -9.36
C LYS A 357 -12.53 -2.90 -10.75
N PHE A 358 -13.67 -2.43 -11.28
CA PHE A 358 -14.06 -2.73 -12.66
C PHE A 358 -13.15 -1.99 -13.65
N PRO A 359 -12.87 -2.58 -14.83
CA PRO A 359 -12.22 -1.89 -15.93
C PRO A 359 -12.99 -0.62 -16.32
N LEU A 360 -12.28 0.46 -16.62
CA LEU A 360 -12.91 1.75 -17.00
C LEU A 360 -13.70 1.66 -18.31
N ASP A 361 -13.41 0.70 -19.17
CA ASP A 361 -14.12 0.43 -20.43
C ASP A 361 -15.29 -0.56 -20.26
N ALA A 362 -15.54 -1.08 -19.05
CA ALA A 362 -16.68 -1.94 -18.79
C ALA A 362 -18.00 -1.25 -19.15
N PRO A 363 -18.93 -1.92 -19.86
CA PRO A 363 -20.20 -1.34 -20.24
C PRO A 363 -21.10 -1.11 -19.02
N PRO A 364 -22.02 -0.13 -19.05
CA PRO A 364 -23.05 0.01 -18.04
C PRO A 364 -24.01 -1.17 -18.07
N VAL A 365 -24.37 -1.68 -16.88
CA VAL A 365 -25.20 -2.86 -16.70
C VAL A 365 -26.24 -2.66 -15.61
N ARG A 366 -27.33 -3.43 -15.65
CA ARG A 366 -28.37 -3.47 -14.63
C ARG A 366 -28.36 -4.78 -13.84
N TYR A 367 -28.09 -5.89 -14.50
CA TYR A 367 -28.10 -7.20 -13.89
C TYR A 367 -26.66 -7.69 -13.68
N ILE A 368 -26.42 -8.27 -12.52
CA ILE A 368 -25.13 -8.87 -12.16
C ILE A 368 -25.31 -10.38 -12.00
N ARG A 369 -24.32 -11.13 -12.46
CA ARG A 369 -24.17 -12.56 -12.20
C ARG A 369 -22.80 -12.81 -11.61
N ILE A 370 -22.74 -13.48 -10.47
CA ILE A 370 -21.51 -13.93 -9.83
C ILE A 370 -21.34 -15.41 -10.14
N LYS A 371 -20.24 -15.76 -10.83
CA LYS A 371 -19.91 -17.13 -11.18
C LYS A 371 -18.72 -17.59 -10.38
N MET A 372 -18.93 -18.51 -9.44
CA MET A 372 -17.90 -19.10 -8.60
C MET A 372 -17.11 -20.15 -9.38
N LEU A 373 -15.79 -20.02 -9.37
CA LEU A 373 -14.84 -20.93 -10.01
C LEU A 373 -14.09 -21.78 -8.97
N GLN A 374 -13.78 -21.20 -7.82
CA GLN A 374 -13.09 -21.88 -6.72
C GLN A 374 -13.41 -21.20 -5.39
N THR A 375 -13.58 -21.99 -4.35
CA THR A 375 -13.61 -21.55 -2.95
C THR A 375 -12.31 -21.91 -2.25
N TRP A 376 -11.96 -21.22 -1.18
CA TRP A 376 -10.74 -21.51 -0.41
C TRP A 376 -10.69 -22.96 0.09
N GLY A 377 -11.82 -23.50 0.53
CA GLY A 377 -11.90 -24.89 1.02
C GLY A 377 -12.27 -25.92 -0.03
N ASN A 378 -12.28 -25.58 -1.34
CA ASN A 378 -12.71 -26.44 -2.44
C ASN A 378 -14.12 -27.03 -2.24
N SER A 379 -15.01 -26.23 -1.60
CA SER A 379 -16.42 -26.60 -1.39
C SER A 379 -17.22 -26.42 -2.67
N ASP A 380 -18.29 -27.23 -2.82
CA ASP A 380 -19.25 -27.15 -3.92
C ASP A 380 -20.36 -26.11 -3.69
N TYR A 381 -20.20 -25.27 -2.67
CA TYR A 381 -21.04 -24.14 -2.29
C TYR A 381 -20.14 -22.96 -1.90
N PHE A 382 -20.69 -21.76 -1.89
CA PHE A 382 -19.99 -20.59 -1.35
C PHE A 382 -20.90 -19.72 -0.49
N TRP A 383 -20.30 -18.82 0.27
CA TRP A 383 -20.97 -17.84 1.11
C TRP A 383 -20.32 -16.46 1.03
N MET A 384 -21.10 -15.43 1.29
CA MET A 384 -20.66 -14.03 1.47
C MET A 384 -21.57 -13.37 2.48
N ALA A 385 -21.00 -12.50 3.36
CA ALA A 385 -21.82 -11.76 4.33
C ALA A 385 -22.46 -10.53 3.68
N GLU A 386 -21.68 -9.69 3.02
CA GLU A 386 -22.18 -8.41 2.52
C GLU A 386 -21.46 -8.00 1.24
N MET A 387 -22.15 -7.29 0.32
CA MET A 387 -21.58 -6.69 -0.85
C MET A 387 -22.06 -5.25 -1.00
N THR A 388 -21.12 -4.37 -1.27
CA THR A 388 -21.39 -2.96 -1.57
C THR A 388 -20.85 -2.64 -2.96
N ILE A 389 -21.68 -2.08 -3.83
CA ILE A 389 -21.35 -1.78 -5.22
C ILE A 389 -21.39 -0.27 -5.43
N PHE A 390 -20.41 0.24 -6.16
CA PHE A 390 -20.27 1.66 -6.50
C PHE A 390 -20.25 1.84 -8.01
N GLY A 391 -20.67 3.00 -8.47
CA GLY A 391 -20.67 3.32 -9.89
C GLY A 391 -21.30 4.68 -10.20
N GLN A 392 -21.41 4.97 -11.48
CA GLN A 392 -22.09 6.12 -12.02
C GLN A 392 -23.46 5.68 -12.57
N LEU A 393 -24.54 6.31 -12.07
CA LEU A 393 -25.89 6.08 -12.58
C LEU A 393 -26.02 6.59 -14.03
N ARG A 394 -26.79 5.88 -14.84
CA ARG A 394 -27.10 6.25 -16.22
C ARG A 394 -28.60 6.28 -16.49
#